data_56b24494c0ea8a1186fe20318b9e6ade
#
_entry.id   56b24494c0ea8a1186fe20318b9e6ade
#
_cell.length_a   1.000
_cell.length_b   1.000
_cell.length_c   1.000
_cell.angle_alpha   90.00
_cell.angle_beta   90.00
_cell.angle_gamma   90.00
#
_symmetry.space_group_name_H-M   'P 1'
#
loop_
_entity.id
_entity.type
_entity.pdbx_description
1 polymer ?
#
loop_
_entity_poly.entity_id
_entity_poly.type
_entity_poly.pdbx_seq_one_letter_code
_entity_poly.pdbx_strand_id
1 'polypeptide(L)'
;MKHLIVVMVLLLAGCTLSLPATAVGHIADIVIYDRAQNRDLPVYVHEGRHYVVGHPGNEYEIRLRNRRHDDILSVVSVDGVDVITGDTADWRQSGYVLGPHQKFGIKGWRKSLDRVAAFYFTALPDSYAARTGRPDHVGVIGVAVYRKKPAPVAQLAPQGPARSVAESDSPYPSSAGHER
;
A
#
# COMPACT_ATOMS: atom_id res chain seq x y z
N MET A 1 -69.96 -20.30 -17.85
CA MET A 1 -69.02 -20.15 -16.71
C MET A 1 -67.66 -19.81 -17.31
N LYS A 2 -67.25 -18.53 -17.25
CA LYS A 2 -66.04 -18.02 -17.87
C LYS A 2 -64.96 -17.93 -16.79
N HIS A 3 -63.93 -18.75 -16.89
CA HIS A 3 -62.78 -18.71 -15.98
C HIS A 3 -61.88 -17.55 -16.37
N LEU A 4 -61.86 -16.51 -15.55
CA LEU A 4 -60.98 -15.38 -15.65
C LEU A 4 -59.61 -15.78 -15.02
N ILE A 5 -58.64 -16.08 -15.86
CA ILE A 5 -57.25 -16.31 -15.40
C ILE A 5 -56.61 -14.95 -15.28
N VAL A 6 -56.40 -14.49 -14.04
CA VAL A 6 -55.59 -13.32 -13.73
C VAL A 6 -54.14 -13.76 -13.67
N VAL A 7 -53.40 -13.47 -14.73
CA VAL A 7 -51.94 -13.62 -14.73
C VAL A 7 -51.35 -12.40 -14.02
N MET A 8 -50.98 -12.60 -12.76
CA MET A 8 -50.26 -11.62 -11.96
C MET A 8 -48.79 -11.70 -12.33
N VAL A 9 -48.34 -10.84 -13.27
CA VAL A 9 -46.94 -10.67 -13.58
C VAL A 9 -46.30 -9.87 -12.45
N LEU A 10 -45.60 -10.56 -11.55
CA LEU A 10 -44.67 -9.94 -10.60
C LEU A 10 -43.48 -9.40 -11.36
N LEU A 11 -43.47 -8.11 -11.66
CA LEU A 11 -42.27 -7.38 -12.03
C LEU A 11 -41.36 -7.27 -10.79
N LEU A 12 -40.45 -8.22 -10.63
CA LEU A 12 -39.29 -8.03 -9.75
C LEU A 12 -38.41 -6.96 -10.38
N ALA A 13 -38.69 -5.71 -10.07
CA ALA A 13 -37.72 -4.64 -10.25
C ALA A 13 -36.50 -4.96 -9.34
N GLY A 14 -35.51 -5.64 -9.89
CA GLY A 14 -34.24 -5.90 -9.22
C GLY A 14 -33.53 -4.57 -8.98
N CYS A 15 -33.81 -3.93 -7.85
CA CYS A 15 -33.05 -2.82 -7.34
C CYS A 15 -31.69 -3.41 -6.93
N THR A 16 -30.69 -3.38 -7.83
CA THR A 16 -29.32 -3.71 -7.48
C THR A 16 -28.84 -2.62 -6.54
N LEU A 17 -28.95 -2.86 -5.24
CA LEU A 17 -28.32 -2.04 -4.21
C LEU A 17 -26.79 -2.18 -4.41
N SER A 18 -26.22 -1.26 -5.17
CA SER A 18 -24.78 -1.11 -5.25
C SER A 18 -24.29 -0.69 -3.88
N LEU A 19 -23.73 -1.64 -3.13
CA LEU A 19 -23.06 -1.32 -1.86
C LEU A 19 -21.85 -0.44 -2.19
N PRO A 20 -21.68 0.69 -1.50
CA PRO A 20 -20.50 1.53 -1.69
C PRO A 20 -19.25 0.73 -1.33
N ALA A 21 -18.21 0.81 -2.17
CA ALA A 21 -16.92 0.25 -1.84
C ALA A 21 -16.28 1.06 -0.69
N THR A 22 -15.53 0.40 0.17
CA THR A 22 -14.81 1.05 1.29
C THR A 22 -13.31 1.12 1.05
N ALA A 23 -12.80 0.41 0.05
CA ALA A 23 -11.38 0.35 -0.25
C ALA A 23 -11.11 0.52 -1.75
N VAL A 24 -9.97 1.09 -2.08
CA VAL A 24 -9.50 1.34 -3.46
C VAL A 24 -8.13 0.69 -3.65
N GLY A 25 -7.92 0.06 -4.80
CA GLY A 25 -6.62 -0.44 -5.26
C GLY A 25 -6.54 -1.96 -5.40
N HIS A 26 -5.60 -2.41 -6.25
CA HIS A 26 -5.36 -3.84 -6.54
C HIS A 26 -4.17 -4.43 -5.78
N ILE A 27 -3.13 -3.64 -5.58
CA ILE A 27 -1.89 -4.03 -4.89
C ILE A 27 -2.00 -3.76 -3.39
N ALA A 28 -2.64 -2.63 -3.04
CA ALA A 28 -2.93 -2.24 -1.68
C ALA A 28 -4.38 -1.77 -1.57
N ASP A 29 -5.03 -2.07 -0.45
CA ASP A 29 -6.28 -1.43 -0.09
C ASP A 29 -5.98 -0.06 0.50
N ILE A 30 -6.72 0.95 0.05
CA ILE A 30 -6.67 2.32 0.56
C ILE A 30 -8.05 2.64 1.10
N VAL A 31 -8.12 2.96 2.37
CA VAL A 31 -9.36 3.26 3.09
C VAL A 31 -9.20 4.59 3.80
N ILE A 32 -10.20 5.44 3.74
CA ILE A 32 -10.28 6.66 4.53
C ILE A 32 -11.20 6.40 5.73
N TYR A 33 -10.65 6.52 6.91
CA TYR A 33 -11.34 6.27 8.17
C TYR A 33 -11.64 7.58 8.88
N ASP A 34 -12.91 7.84 9.10
CA ASP A 34 -13.38 8.99 9.91
C ASP A 34 -13.20 8.65 11.38
N ARG A 35 -12.30 9.36 12.05
CA ARG A 35 -11.97 9.11 13.45
C ARG A 35 -13.05 9.59 14.42
N ALA A 36 -13.79 10.65 14.05
CA ALA A 36 -14.88 11.16 14.85
C ALA A 36 -16.09 10.25 14.82
N GLN A 37 -16.39 9.65 13.64
CA GLN A 37 -17.50 8.73 13.46
C GLN A 37 -17.13 7.26 13.68
N ASN A 38 -15.84 6.94 13.89
CA ASN A 38 -15.31 5.58 14.07
C ASN A 38 -15.73 4.62 12.95
N ARG A 39 -15.65 5.06 11.69
CA ARG A 39 -16.05 4.25 10.54
C ARG A 39 -15.20 4.51 9.31
N ASP A 40 -15.10 3.50 8.46
CA ASP A 40 -14.57 3.65 7.13
C ASP A 40 -15.56 4.44 6.26
N LEU A 41 -15.05 5.41 5.49
CA LEU A 41 -15.87 6.18 4.58
C LEU A 41 -16.14 5.39 3.30
N PRO A 42 -17.40 5.39 2.82
CA PRO A 42 -17.73 4.76 1.55
C PRO A 42 -17.04 5.49 0.40
N VAL A 43 -16.59 4.71 -0.59
CA VAL A 43 -15.99 5.22 -1.82
C VAL A 43 -17.04 5.24 -2.92
N TYR A 44 -17.21 6.38 -3.54
CA TYR A 44 -18.07 6.59 -4.69
C TYR A 44 -17.22 6.73 -5.94
N VAL A 45 -17.65 6.10 -7.03
CA VAL A 45 -16.95 6.17 -8.32
C VAL A 45 -17.77 7.03 -9.28
N HIS A 46 -17.13 8.05 -9.85
CA HIS A 46 -17.71 8.90 -10.88
C HIS A 46 -16.64 9.20 -11.93
N GLU A 47 -16.94 8.94 -13.19
CA GLU A 47 -16.02 9.15 -14.33
C GLU A 47 -14.63 8.55 -14.12
N GLY A 48 -14.57 7.34 -13.55
CA GLY A 48 -13.31 6.63 -13.28
C GLY A 48 -12.49 7.18 -12.11
N ARG A 49 -12.99 8.19 -11.40
CA ARG A 49 -12.37 8.75 -10.20
C ARG A 49 -13.08 8.25 -8.94
N HIS A 50 -12.32 8.18 -7.85
CA HIS A 50 -12.81 7.74 -6.55
C HIS A 50 -13.01 8.92 -5.62
N TYR A 51 -14.15 8.98 -4.96
CA TYR A 51 -14.52 10.07 -4.06
C TYR A 51 -14.93 9.52 -2.70
N VAL A 52 -14.60 10.25 -1.65
CA VAL A 52 -15.14 10.04 -0.29
C VAL A 52 -15.82 11.32 0.16
N VAL A 53 -16.88 11.18 0.96
CA VAL A 53 -17.57 12.33 1.54
C VAL A 53 -17.14 12.47 2.98
N GLY A 54 -16.34 13.51 3.27
CA GLY A 54 -15.92 13.87 4.61
C GLY A 54 -16.82 14.92 5.25
N HIS A 55 -16.88 14.94 6.56
CA HIS A 55 -17.57 16.00 7.31
C HIS A 55 -16.57 17.05 7.77
N PRO A 56 -16.75 18.35 7.42
CA PRO A 56 -15.87 19.41 7.87
C PRO A 56 -15.68 19.40 9.39
N GLY A 57 -14.45 19.52 9.86
CA GLY A 57 -14.08 19.44 11.25
C GLY A 57 -13.73 18.04 11.77
N ASN A 58 -14.10 16.98 11.07
CA ASN A 58 -13.73 15.62 11.48
C ASN A 58 -12.27 15.32 11.14
N GLU A 59 -11.56 14.68 12.07
CA GLU A 59 -10.25 14.07 11.80
C GLU A 59 -10.43 12.78 10.98
N TYR A 60 -9.48 12.53 10.08
CA TYR A 60 -9.43 11.26 9.36
C TYR A 60 -8.04 10.63 9.36
N GLU A 61 -8.01 9.37 9.03
CA GLU A 61 -6.82 8.52 8.90
C GLU A 61 -6.83 7.84 7.54
N ILE A 62 -5.70 7.81 6.88
CA ILE A 62 -5.49 7.04 5.65
C ILE A 62 -4.97 5.67 6.06
N ARG A 63 -5.77 4.63 5.86
CA ARG A 63 -5.41 3.25 6.19
C ARG A 63 -4.97 2.53 4.92
N LEU A 64 -3.78 1.96 4.98
CA LEU A 64 -3.20 1.15 3.92
C LEU A 64 -3.16 -0.30 4.36
N ARG A 65 -3.42 -1.23 3.44
CA ARG A 65 -3.19 -2.66 3.63
C ARG A 65 -2.50 -3.22 2.41
N ASN A 66 -1.33 -3.82 2.60
CA ASN A 66 -0.67 -4.58 1.56
C ASN A 66 -1.47 -5.86 1.25
N ARG A 67 -1.88 -6.06 0.00
CA ARG A 67 -2.62 -7.27 -0.45
C ARG A 67 -1.69 -8.36 -0.95
N ARG A 68 -0.41 -8.07 -1.03
CA ARG A 68 0.59 -8.98 -1.59
C ARG A 68 1.29 -9.81 -0.53
N HIS A 69 2.00 -10.84 -1.00
CA HIS A 69 2.87 -11.71 -0.18
C HIS A 69 4.32 -11.20 -0.12
N ASP A 70 4.62 -10.07 -0.76
CA ASP A 70 5.92 -9.40 -0.79
C ASP A 70 5.78 -7.95 -0.27
N ASP A 71 6.90 -7.32 0.05
CA ASP A 71 6.93 -5.94 0.49
C ASP A 71 6.46 -4.98 -0.62
N ILE A 72 5.76 -3.93 -0.21
CA ILE A 72 5.44 -2.79 -1.05
C ILE A 72 5.96 -1.50 -0.42
N LEU A 73 6.25 -0.50 -1.25
CA LEU A 73 6.50 0.86 -0.82
C LEU A 73 5.31 1.72 -1.21
N SER A 74 4.78 2.51 -0.27
CA SER A 74 3.66 3.43 -0.50
C SER A 74 4.09 4.86 -0.22
N VAL A 75 4.11 5.70 -1.26
CA VAL A 75 4.32 7.15 -1.16
C VAL A 75 2.95 7.81 -1.10
N VAL A 76 2.70 8.61 -0.09
CA VAL A 76 1.37 9.15 0.21
C VAL A 76 1.41 10.67 0.27
N SER A 77 0.43 11.30 -0.35
CA SER A 77 0.25 12.75 -0.32
C SER A 77 -1.19 13.12 0.01
N VAL A 78 -1.35 14.27 0.61
CA VAL A 78 -2.64 14.92 0.86
C VAL A 78 -2.51 16.35 0.41
N ASP A 79 -3.48 16.81 -0.39
CA ASP A 79 -3.49 18.17 -0.94
C ASP A 79 -2.18 18.54 -1.70
N GLY A 80 -1.59 17.57 -2.42
CA GLY A 80 -0.34 17.78 -3.13
C GLY A 80 0.90 17.92 -2.23
N VAL A 81 0.78 17.58 -0.94
CA VAL A 81 1.88 17.62 0.04
C VAL A 81 2.21 16.19 0.49
N ASP A 82 3.48 15.81 0.41
CA ASP A 82 3.96 14.52 0.93
C ASP A 82 3.78 14.44 2.45
N VAL A 83 3.23 13.33 2.93
CA VAL A 83 2.86 13.19 4.34
C VAL A 83 4.07 12.95 5.28
N ILE A 84 5.23 12.61 4.72
CA ILE A 84 6.46 12.35 5.48
C ILE A 84 7.33 13.61 5.54
N THR A 85 7.59 14.24 4.38
CA THR A 85 8.52 15.37 4.27
C THR A 85 7.84 16.72 4.46
N GLY A 86 6.55 16.84 4.13
CA GLY A 86 5.83 18.11 4.08
C GLY A 86 6.11 18.96 2.84
N ASP A 87 6.93 18.45 1.91
CA ASP A 87 7.24 19.11 0.65
C ASP A 87 6.16 18.86 -0.41
N THR A 88 6.28 19.54 -1.55
CA THR A 88 5.43 19.23 -2.71
C THR A 88 5.59 17.76 -3.09
N ALA A 89 4.48 17.06 -3.26
CA ALA A 89 4.48 15.64 -3.51
C ALA A 89 5.16 15.27 -4.83
N ASP A 90 6.06 14.32 -4.77
CA ASP A 90 6.68 13.66 -5.93
C ASP A 90 6.62 12.14 -5.69
N TRP A 91 6.21 11.39 -6.70
CA TRP A 91 6.08 9.93 -6.63
C TRP A 91 7.42 9.20 -6.36
N ARG A 92 8.58 9.87 -6.48
CA ARG A 92 9.92 9.36 -6.19
C ARG A 92 10.39 9.62 -4.76
N GLN A 93 9.56 10.27 -3.93
CA GLN A 93 9.88 10.54 -2.52
C GLN A 93 9.90 9.28 -1.67
N SER A 94 10.40 9.43 -0.45
CA SER A 94 10.35 8.38 0.57
C SER A 94 8.91 8.02 0.91
N GLY A 95 8.68 6.75 1.27
CA GLY A 95 7.36 6.25 1.60
C GLY A 95 7.38 5.26 2.75
N TYR A 96 6.24 4.66 3.00
CA TYR A 96 6.07 3.60 4.00
C TYR A 96 6.29 2.24 3.35
N VAL A 97 7.19 1.44 3.92
CA VAL A 97 7.35 0.03 3.54
C VAL A 97 6.36 -0.79 4.34
N LEU A 98 5.49 -1.53 3.65
CA LEU A 98 4.56 -2.46 4.26
C LEU A 98 4.94 -3.89 3.87
N GLY A 99 5.18 -4.73 4.88
CA GLY A 99 5.39 -6.17 4.71
C GLY A 99 4.14 -6.87 4.18
N PRO A 100 4.23 -8.19 3.91
CA PRO A 100 3.11 -8.99 3.43
C PRO A 100 1.87 -8.83 4.31
N HIS A 101 0.74 -8.49 3.70
CA HIS A 101 -0.56 -8.33 4.37
C HIS A 101 -0.61 -7.32 5.53
N GLN A 102 0.47 -6.56 5.73
CA GLN A 102 0.55 -5.56 6.79
C GLN A 102 -0.47 -4.45 6.57
N LYS A 103 -1.05 -3.98 7.67
CA LYS A 103 -1.90 -2.79 7.74
C LYS A 103 -1.14 -1.67 8.41
N PHE A 104 -1.34 -0.45 7.92
CA PHE A 104 -0.73 0.74 8.49
C PHE A 104 -1.67 1.94 8.38
N GLY A 105 -1.74 2.75 9.42
CA GLY A 105 -2.58 3.95 9.50
C GLY A 105 -1.74 5.22 9.55
N ILE A 106 -2.04 6.16 8.65
CA ILE A 106 -1.39 7.47 8.56
C ILE A 106 -2.40 8.49 9.08
N LYS A 107 -2.08 9.11 10.23
CA LYS A 107 -3.00 9.98 10.97
C LYS A 107 -2.78 11.46 10.71
N GLY A 108 -1.77 11.83 9.91
CA GLY A 108 -1.42 13.23 9.66
C GLY A 108 -0.07 13.37 8.98
N TRP A 109 0.32 14.61 8.69
CA TRP A 109 1.66 14.97 8.24
C TRP A 109 2.68 14.78 9.35
N ARG A 110 3.78 14.15 9.06
CA ARG A 110 4.86 13.95 10.04
C ARG A 110 5.50 15.28 10.43
N LYS A 111 5.56 15.54 11.72
CA LYS A 111 6.29 16.68 12.30
C LYS A 111 7.61 16.24 12.95
N SER A 112 7.62 15.04 13.54
CA SER A 112 8.78 14.38 14.12
C SER A 112 8.53 12.86 14.11
N LEU A 113 9.39 12.06 14.72
CA LEU A 113 9.19 10.60 14.79
C LEU A 113 7.94 10.22 15.60
N ASP A 114 7.56 11.03 16.57
CA ASP A 114 6.50 10.80 17.54
C ASP A 114 5.31 11.75 17.41
N ARG A 115 5.37 12.76 16.54
CA ARG A 115 4.32 13.77 16.37
C ARG A 115 3.88 13.90 14.92
N VAL A 116 2.57 14.06 14.74
CA VAL A 116 1.92 14.33 13.46
C VAL A 116 1.00 15.55 13.56
N ALA A 117 0.84 16.29 12.49
CA ALA A 117 -0.26 17.24 12.33
C ALA A 117 -1.45 16.48 11.73
N ALA A 118 -2.51 16.30 12.50
CA ALA A 118 -3.66 15.50 12.09
C ALA A 118 -4.29 16.00 10.78
N PHE A 119 -4.84 15.08 10.02
CA PHE A 119 -5.66 15.41 8.86
C PHE A 119 -7.07 15.76 9.31
N TYR A 120 -7.61 16.86 8.78
CA TYR A 120 -8.98 17.29 8.98
C TYR A 120 -9.68 17.50 7.65
N PHE A 121 -10.94 17.09 7.57
CA PHE A 121 -11.81 17.60 6.52
C PHE A 121 -12.12 19.06 6.80
N THR A 122 -11.89 19.92 5.83
CA THR A 122 -12.11 21.37 6.00
C THR A 122 -12.63 21.98 4.72
N ALA A 123 -13.18 23.18 4.82
CA ALA A 123 -13.55 23.95 3.64
C ALA A 123 -12.29 24.34 2.84
N LEU A 124 -12.43 24.48 1.52
CA LEU A 124 -11.33 24.77 0.63
C LEU A 124 -10.43 25.95 1.07
N PRO A 125 -10.97 27.12 1.47
CA PRO A 125 -10.14 28.24 1.89
C PRO A 125 -9.30 27.98 3.15
N ASP A 126 -9.76 27.07 4.00
CA ASP A 126 -9.12 26.74 5.28
C ASP A 126 -8.15 25.58 5.17
N SER A 127 -8.01 24.96 3.98
CA SER A 127 -7.11 23.84 3.77
C SER A 127 -5.65 24.25 3.92
N TYR A 128 -4.81 23.31 4.34
CA TYR A 128 -3.38 23.55 4.47
C TYR A 128 -2.75 23.98 3.13
N ALA A 129 -3.13 23.35 2.04
CA ALA A 129 -2.60 23.67 0.74
C ALA A 129 -3.03 25.06 0.25
N ALA A 130 -4.29 25.47 0.46
CA ALA A 130 -4.74 26.82 0.12
C ALA A 130 -3.95 27.88 0.91
N ARG A 131 -3.76 27.67 2.23
CA ARG A 131 -2.99 28.60 3.09
C ARG A 131 -1.49 28.65 2.76
N THR A 132 -0.95 27.60 2.12
CA THR A 132 0.46 27.54 1.73
C THR A 132 0.70 27.84 0.25
N GLY A 133 -0.30 28.38 -0.45
CA GLY A 133 -0.19 28.80 -1.86
C GLY A 133 -0.18 27.65 -2.88
N ARG A 134 -0.77 26.50 -2.55
CA ARG A 134 -0.84 25.29 -3.38
C ARG A 134 -2.29 24.86 -3.64
N PRO A 135 -3.17 25.76 -4.18
CA PRO A 135 -4.60 25.48 -4.26
C PRO A 135 -5.00 24.40 -5.28
N ASP A 136 -4.12 24.08 -6.25
CA ASP A 136 -4.48 23.24 -7.40
C ASP A 136 -4.71 21.76 -7.05
N HIS A 137 -4.24 21.30 -5.88
CA HIS A 137 -4.32 19.91 -5.46
C HIS A 137 -5.16 19.67 -4.21
N VAL A 138 -5.94 20.66 -3.79
CA VAL A 138 -6.77 20.54 -2.59
C VAL A 138 -7.86 19.50 -2.76
N GLY A 139 -8.10 18.72 -1.72
CA GLY A 139 -9.10 17.65 -1.70
C GLY A 139 -8.63 16.36 -2.40
N VAL A 140 -7.34 16.24 -2.74
CA VAL A 140 -6.78 15.05 -3.36
C VAL A 140 -5.92 14.27 -2.38
N ILE A 141 -6.24 12.99 -2.20
CA ILE A 141 -5.39 12.01 -1.50
C ILE A 141 -4.72 11.16 -2.57
N GLY A 142 -3.40 11.25 -2.69
CA GLY A 142 -2.59 10.50 -3.64
C GLY A 142 -1.84 9.37 -2.95
N VAL A 143 -1.83 8.17 -3.58
CA VAL A 143 -1.04 7.02 -3.11
C VAL A 143 -0.37 6.37 -4.30
N ALA A 144 0.97 6.46 -4.37
CA ALA A 144 1.78 5.72 -5.33
C ALA A 144 2.31 4.45 -4.66
N VAL A 145 2.05 3.30 -5.27
CA VAL A 145 2.43 1.99 -4.72
C VAL A 145 3.47 1.31 -5.61
N TYR A 146 4.58 0.92 -5.04
CA TYR A 146 5.69 0.24 -5.72
C TYR A 146 5.89 -1.15 -5.17
N ARG A 147 6.16 -2.09 -6.07
CA ARG A 147 6.56 -3.45 -5.72
C ARG A 147 8.08 -3.52 -5.58
N LYS A 148 8.56 -4.36 -4.68
CA LYS A 148 9.97 -4.70 -4.59
C LYS A 148 10.44 -5.32 -5.92
N LYS A 149 11.55 -4.81 -6.46
CA LYS A 149 12.17 -5.43 -7.64
C LYS A 149 12.69 -6.81 -7.24
N PRO A 150 12.41 -7.87 -8.01
CA PRO A 150 13.03 -9.18 -7.77
C PRO A 150 14.55 -9.05 -7.72
N ALA A 151 15.18 -9.70 -6.75
CA ALA A 151 16.62 -9.81 -6.76
C ALA A 151 17.07 -10.53 -8.06
N PRO A 152 18.18 -10.11 -8.70
CA PRO A 152 18.73 -10.88 -9.79
C PRO A 152 18.97 -12.31 -9.31
N VAL A 153 18.43 -13.29 -10.03
CA VAL A 153 18.77 -14.69 -9.75
C VAL A 153 20.26 -14.82 -10.03
N ALA A 154 21.05 -14.99 -8.96
CA ALA A 154 22.44 -15.33 -9.13
C ALA A 154 22.46 -16.65 -9.95
N GLN A 155 22.87 -16.57 -11.20
CA GLN A 155 23.15 -17.79 -11.97
C GLN A 155 24.27 -18.49 -11.19
N LEU A 156 23.93 -19.58 -10.51
CA LEU A 156 24.91 -20.52 -9.99
C LEU A 156 25.78 -20.89 -11.20
N ALA A 157 27.01 -20.41 -11.21
CA ALA A 157 27.96 -20.84 -12.19
C ALA A 157 27.96 -22.36 -12.20
N PRO A 158 27.96 -23.02 -13.38
CA PRO A 158 28.00 -24.47 -13.44
C PRO A 158 29.18 -24.93 -12.58
N GLN A 159 28.89 -25.71 -11.54
CA GLN A 159 29.96 -26.35 -10.78
C GLN A 159 30.66 -27.28 -11.77
N GLY A 160 31.86 -26.87 -12.19
CA GLY A 160 32.71 -27.74 -12.97
C GLY A 160 32.88 -29.09 -12.26
N PRO A 161 33.10 -30.17 -13.00
CA PRO A 161 33.22 -31.51 -12.41
C PRO A 161 34.27 -31.47 -11.29
N ALA A 162 33.85 -31.99 -10.12
CA ALA A 162 34.73 -32.10 -8.96
C ALA A 162 36.02 -32.77 -9.38
N ARG A 163 37.12 -32.04 -9.29
CA ARG A 163 38.46 -32.64 -9.50
C ARG A 163 38.62 -33.70 -8.41
N SER A 164 38.60 -34.96 -8.80
CA SER A 164 39.02 -36.06 -7.96
C SER A 164 40.46 -35.77 -7.53
N VAL A 165 40.63 -35.58 -6.25
CA VAL A 165 42.00 -35.55 -5.65
C VAL A 165 42.51 -36.97 -5.77
N ALA A 166 43.42 -37.16 -6.72
CA ALA A 166 44.20 -38.39 -6.79
C ALA A 166 45.02 -38.48 -5.51
N GLU A 167 44.79 -39.48 -4.76
CA GLU A 167 45.56 -39.91 -3.61
C GLU A 167 46.97 -40.20 -4.09
N SER A 168 47.93 -39.32 -3.74
CA SER A 168 49.33 -39.55 -4.00
C SER A 168 49.86 -40.47 -2.92
N ASP A 169 50.00 -41.73 -3.26
CA ASP A 169 50.80 -42.71 -2.57
C ASP A 169 52.22 -42.15 -2.41
N SER A 170 52.60 -41.82 -1.20
CA SER A 170 53.98 -41.46 -0.82
C SER A 170 54.54 -42.59 -0.01
N PRO A 171 55.51 -43.37 -0.57
CA PRO A 171 56.20 -44.40 0.23
C PRO A 171 57.21 -43.73 1.13
N TYR A 172 57.02 -43.87 2.43
CA TYR A 172 58.01 -43.56 3.46
C TYR A 172 59.21 -44.51 3.37
N PRO A 173 60.45 -44.02 3.26
CA PRO A 173 61.60 -44.86 3.52
C PRO A 173 61.87 -44.84 5.03
N SER A 174 61.82 -46.02 5.64
CA SER A 174 62.38 -46.25 6.97
C SER A 174 63.88 -46.19 6.90
N SER A 175 64.52 -45.36 7.74
CA SER A 175 65.92 -45.46 8.02
C SER A 175 66.11 -45.67 9.50
N ALA A 176 66.65 -46.86 9.75
CA ALA A 176 67.13 -47.33 11.03
C ALA A 176 68.45 -46.62 11.46
N GLY A 177 68.64 -46.50 12.77
CA GLY A 177 69.85 -46.79 13.45
C GLY A 177 70.88 -45.72 13.58
N HIS A 178 71.31 -45.30 14.70
CA HIS A 178 72.56 -45.60 15.43
C HIS A 178 72.69 -44.68 16.63
N GLU A 179 72.76 -45.31 17.79
CA GLU A 179 73.77 -45.26 18.85
C GLU A 179 74.70 -44.03 18.95
N ARG A 180 74.65 -43.32 20.01
CA ARG A 180 75.55 -43.29 21.19
C ARG A 180 75.08 -42.21 22.17
#